data_d477cbcbc8d829fd1d9d59cfef0ac796
#
_entry.id   d477cbcbc8d829fd1d9d59cfef0ac796
#
_cell.length_a   1.000
_cell.length_b   1.000
_cell.length_c   1.000
_cell.angle_alpha   90.00
_cell.angle_beta   90.00
_cell.angle_gamma   90.00
#
_symmetry.space_group_name_H-M   'P 1'
#
loop_
_entity.id
_entity.type
_entity.pdbx_description
1 polymer ?
#
loop_
_entity_poly.entity_id
_entity_poly.type
_entity_poly.pdbx_seq_one_letter_code
_entity_poly.pdbx_strand_id
1 'polypeptide(L)'
;DIPPKATDEKPDLTPEPPPPDPYTLARDAYNQQIGKLLVNVTYSLQVFRSGMYVKLEVSIDQEGNVVNQKIIKSSGSQDFDQTAILNVQEIQFDPLPEVMKKFGNYVVILQIQNYR
;
A
#
# COMPACT_ATOMS: atom_id res chain seq x y z
N ASP A 1 50.48 -7.28 -0.38
CA ASP A 1 49.71 -7.26 -0.05
C ASP A 1 48.82 -7.21 -0.13
N ILE A 2 49.21 -7.20 0.02
CA ILE A 2 48.25 -7.08 0.34
C ILE A 2 47.37 -7.18 0.30
N PRO A 3 47.67 -7.23 0.34
CA PRO A 3 46.68 -7.24 0.54
C PRO A 3 45.81 -7.26 0.48
N PRO A 4 46.06 -7.29 0.54
CA PRO A 4 45.04 -7.26 0.74
C PRO A 4 44.18 -7.23 0.55
N LYS A 5 44.38 -7.23 0.58
CA LYS A 5 43.52 -7.14 0.82
C LYS A 5 42.56 -7.09 0.89
N ALA A 6 43.10 -7.26 0.76
CA ALA A 6 42.18 -7.18 1.14
C ALA A 6 41.26 -7.17 0.89
N THR A 7 41.61 -7.30 0.77
CA THR A 7 40.76 -7.24 0.89
C THR A 7 39.82 -7.39 0.74
N ASP A 8 40.19 -7.54 0.50
CA ASP A 8 39.30 -7.59 0.66
C ASP A 8 38.26 -7.79 0.68
N GLU A 9 38.42 -7.97 0.48
CA GLU A 9 37.51 -8.04 0.73
C GLU A 9 36.61 -8.13 1.03
N LYS A 10 36.82 -8.24 0.87
CA LYS A 10 36.05 -8.01 1.38
C LYS A 10 35.19 -7.95 1.69
N PRO A 11 35.80 -8.89 1.28
CA PRO A 11 34.42 -9.05 1.60
C PRO A 11 33.68 -7.75 1.67
N ASP A 12 32.45 -7.86 1.20
CA ASP A 12 31.61 -6.73 1.44
C ASP A 12 31.56 -6.48 2.94
N LEU A 13 32.00 -5.33 3.31
CA LEU A 13 32.08 -4.98 4.71
C LEU A 13 30.78 -4.37 5.22
N THR A 14 29.84 -4.13 4.32
CA THR A 14 28.53 -3.66 4.71
C THR A 14 27.76 -4.84 5.27
N PRO A 15 27.28 -4.77 6.51
CA PRO A 15 26.49 -5.89 7.04
C PRO A 15 25.22 -6.09 6.25
N GLU A 16 24.82 -7.33 6.12
CA GLU A 16 23.54 -7.62 5.48
C GLU A 16 22.42 -6.98 6.31
N PRO A 17 21.41 -6.45 5.64
CA PRO A 17 20.26 -5.95 6.40
C PRO A 17 19.64 -7.09 7.19
N PRO A 18 19.12 -6.82 8.39
CA PRO A 18 18.46 -7.85 9.16
C PRO A 18 17.23 -8.36 8.42
N PRO A 19 16.84 -9.60 8.64
CA PRO A 19 15.60 -10.11 8.04
C PRO A 19 14.41 -9.28 8.50
N PRO A 20 13.39 -9.11 7.65
CA PRO A 20 12.20 -8.37 8.06
C PRO A 20 11.56 -9.03 9.28
N ASP A 21 11.04 -8.22 10.19
CA ASP A 21 10.35 -8.76 11.34
C ASP A 21 8.95 -9.27 10.92
N PRO A 22 8.28 -10.02 11.80
CA PRO A 22 6.96 -10.58 11.44
C PRO A 22 5.95 -9.53 11.04
N TYR A 23 5.99 -8.35 11.64
CA TYR A 23 5.06 -7.28 11.28
C TYR A 23 5.31 -6.81 9.85
N THR A 24 6.57 -6.56 9.50
CA THR A 24 6.91 -6.08 8.17
C THR A 24 6.52 -7.10 7.09
N LEU A 25 6.77 -8.38 7.34
CA LEU A 25 6.39 -9.42 6.41
C LEU A 25 4.87 -9.47 6.22
N ALA A 26 4.13 -9.38 7.31
CA ALA A 26 2.67 -9.42 7.26
C ALA A 26 2.13 -8.19 6.55
N ARG A 27 2.69 -7.03 6.85
CA ARG A 27 2.27 -5.77 6.22
C ARG A 27 2.51 -5.82 4.72
N ASP A 28 3.68 -6.29 4.29
CA ASP A 28 4.00 -6.34 2.87
C ASP A 28 3.06 -7.27 2.13
N ALA A 29 2.76 -8.43 2.71
CA ALA A 29 1.81 -9.37 2.12
C ALA A 29 0.42 -8.77 2.05
N TYR A 30 0.01 -8.08 3.10
CA TYR A 30 -1.31 -7.45 3.14
C TYR A 30 -1.41 -6.34 2.09
N ASN A 31 -0.37 -5.54 1.93
CA ASN A 31 -0.33 -4.48 0.93
C ASN A 31 -0.42 -5.03 -0.49
N GLN A 32 0.20 -6.18 -0.76
CA GLN A 32 0.08 -6.82 -2.06
C GLN A 32 -1.36 -7.22 -2.34
N GLN A 33 -2.06 -7.70 -1.34
CA GLN A 33 -3.45 -8.07 -1.47
C GLN A 33 -4.33 -6.86 -1.72
N ILE A 34 -4.04 -5.76 -1.02
CA ILE A 34 -4.72 -4.50 -1.28
C ILE A 34 -4.59 -4.13 -2.75
N GLY A 35 -3.37 -4.21 -3.29
CA GLY A 35 -3.13 -3.89 -4.69
C GLY A 35 -3.99 -4.70 -5.65
N LYS A 36 -4.16 -5.99 -5.37
CA LYS A 36 -4.99 -6.84 -6.22
C LYS A 36 -6.46 -6.43 -6.18
N LEU A 37 -6.94 -6.04 -5.01
CA LEU A 37 -8.34 -5.63 -4.88
C LEU A 37 -8.60 -4.28 -5.53
N LEU A 38 -7.58 -3.43 -5.64
CA LEU A 38 -7.74 -2.12 -6.25
C LEU A 38 -7.90 -2.19 -7.77
N VAL A 39 -7.61 -3.32 -8.38
CA VAL A 39 -7.79 -3.46 -9.83
C VAL A 39 -9.24 -3.17 -10.22
N ASN A 40 -10.21 -3.64 -9.44
CA ASN A 40 -11.61 -3.38 -9.72
C ASN A 40 -11.95 -1.90 -9.62
N VAL A 41 -11.34 -1.20 -8.67
CA VAL A 41 -11.54 0.24 -8.56
C VAL A 41 -11.01 0.94 -9.80
N THR A 42 -9.83 0.54 -10.25
CA THR A 42 -9.24 1.11 -11.46
C THR A 42 -10.15 0.94 -12.66
N TYR A 43 -10.77 -0.23 -12.79
CA TYR A 43 -11.72 -0.48 -13.88
C TYR A 43 -12.89 0.48 -13.86
N SER A 44 -13.43 0.75 -12.68
CA SER A 44 -14.59 1.64 -12.57
C SER A 44 -14.25 3.09 -12.91
N LEU A 45 -12.95 3.43 -12.90
CA LEU A 45 -12.50 4.79 -13.20
C LEU A 45 -12.15 4.99 -14.67
N GLN A 46 -12.32 3.98 -15.52
CA GLN A 46 -11.91 4.09 -16.92
C GLN A 46 -12.76 5.05 -17.73
N VAL A 47 -13.91 5.47 -17.20
CA VAL A 47 -14.71 6.50 -17.86
C VAL A 47 -14.06 7.87 -17.77
N PHE A 48 -13.10 8.05 -16.90
CA PHE A 48 -12.39 9.30 -16.73
C PHE A 48 -11.15 9.36 -17.63
N ARG A 49 -10.60 10.57 -17.77
CA ARG A 49 -9.41 10.78 -18.58
C ARG A 49 -8.23 10.01 -18.00
N SER A 50 -7.40 9.44 -18.86
CA SER A 50 -6.24 8.67 -18.41
C SER A 50 -5.23 9.58 -17.72
N GLY A 51 -4.47 8.98 -16.81
CA GLY A 51 -3.43 9.69 -16.07
C GLY A 51 -3.90 10.38 -14.82
N MET A 52 -5.21 10.40 -14.57
CA MET A 52 -5.72 10.99 -13.33
C MET A 52 -5.46 10.05 -12.16
N TYR A 53 -5.18 10.65 -11.00
CA TYR A 53 -4.99 9.86 -9.80
C TYR A 53 -5.39 10.65 -8.57
N VAL A 54 -5.74 9.95 -7.51
CA VAL A 54 -6.03 10.53 -6.21
C VAL A 54 -5.28 9.71 -5.16
N LYS A 55 -4.75 10.39 -4.15
CA LYS A 55 -4.13 9.71 -3.01
C LYS A 55 -5.08 9.79 -1.83
N LEU A 56 -5.36 8.62 -1.25
CA LEU A 56 -6.26 8.50 -0.11
C LEU A 56 -5.54 7.87 1.06
N GLU A 57 -5.75 8.43 2.25
CA GLU A 57 -5.36 7.79 3.49
C GLU A 57 -6.56 6.98 3.96
N VAL A 58 -6.38 5.66 4.02
CA VAL A 58 -7.48 4.74 4.29
C VAL A 58 -7.19 4.03 5.60
N SER A 59 -8.16 4.03 6.51
CA SER A 59 -8.07 3.31 7.77
C SER A 59 -8.88 2.03 7.67
N ILE A 60 -8.23 0.91 7.95
CA ILE A 60 -8.82 -0.43 7.86
C ILE A 60 -8.84 -1.02 9.26
N ASP A 61 -10.01 -1.52 9.69
CA ASP A 61 -10.11 -2.10 11.01
C ASP A 61 -9.59 -3.54 11.02
N GLN A 62 -9.66 -4.18 12.18
CA GLN A 62 -9.08 -5.51 12.37
C GLN A 62 -9.79 -6.57 11.53
N GLU A 63 -11.02 -6.34 11.15
CA GLU A 63 -11.78 -7.26 10.32
C GLU A 63 -11.68 -6.97 8.84
N GLY A 64 -10.92 -5.94 8.45
CA GLY A 64 -10.75 -5.61 7.04
C GLY A 64 -11.74 -4.62 6.49
N ASN A 65 -12.52 -3.97 7.34
CA ASN A 65 -13.48 -2.97 6.91
C ASN A 65 -12.82 -1.60 6.80
N VAL A 66 -13.21 -0.84 5.76
CA VAL A 66 -12.77 0.53 5.61
C VAL A 66 -13.59 1.40 6.55
N VAL A 67 -12.95 1.98 7.56
CA VAL A 67 -13.68 2.76 8.57
C VAL A 67 -13.46 4.25 8.43
N ASN A 68 -12.47 4.67 7.63
CA ASN A 68 -12.25 6.09 7.40
C ASN A 68 -11.41 6.28 6.15
N GLN A 69 -11.66 7.38 5.43
CA GLN A 69 -10.87 7.76 4.27
C GLN A 69 -10.65 9.26 4.29
N LYS A 70 -9.44 9.68 3.88
CA LYS A 70 -9.10 11.09 3.81
C LYS A 70 -8.33 11.33 2.53
N ILE A 71 -8.69 12.38 1.78
CA ILE A 71 -7.98 12.74 0.56
C ILE A 71 -6.69 13.44 0.94
N ILE A 72 -5.56 12.83 0.55
CA ILE A 72 -4.23 13.42 0.75
C ILE A 72 -3.89 14.32 -0.44
N LYS A 73 -4.23 13.86 -1.64
CA LYS A 73 -4.01 14.65 -2.85
C LYS A 73 -5.14 14.36 -3.82
N SER A 74 -5.88 15.41 -4.18
CA SER A 74 -6.99 15.29 -5.13
C SER A 74 -6.48 15.11 -6.55
N SER A 75 -7.29 14.45 -7.37
CA SER A 75 -7.03 14.33 -8.80
C SER A 75 -7.28 15.65 -9.54
N GLY A 76 -7.96 16.59 -8.90
CA GLY A 76 -8.44 17.81 -9.55
C GLY A 76 -9.85 17.67 -10.05
N SER A 77 -10.45 16.50 -9.96
CA SER A 77 -11.83 16.25 -10.36
C SER A 77 -12.59 15.71 -9.16
N GLN A 78 -13.62 16.42 -8.73
CA GLN A 78 -14.43 15.96 -7.61
C GLN A 78 -15.12 14.64 -7.96
N ASP A 79 -15.57 14.48 -9.20
CA ASP A 79 -16.23 13.25 -9.62
C ASP A 79 -15.29 12.06 -9.56
N PHE A 80 -14.06 12.23 -10.01
CA PHE A 80 -13.06 11.16 -9.93
C PHE A 80 -12.79 10.79 -8.49
N ASP A 81 -12.54 11.79 -7.65
CA ASP A 81 -12.22 11.57 -6.24
C ASP A 81 -13.36 10.86 -5.53
N GLN A 82 -14.60 11.31 -5.76
CA GLN A 82 -15.77 10.69 -5.12
C GLN A 82 -15.98 9.26 -5.58
N THR A 83 -15.80 9.02 -6.89
CA THR A 83 -15.95 7.67 -7.42
C THR A 83 -14.92 6.73 -6.79
N ALA A 84 -13.67 7.19 -6.67
CA ALA A 84 -12.62 6.39 -6.04
C ALA A 84 -12.97 6.07 -4.59
N ILE A 85 -13.42 7.09 -3.85
CA ILE A 85 -13.76 6.91 -2.44
C ILE A 85 -14.90 5.90 -2.28
N LEU A 86 -15.95 6.02 -3.10
CA LEU A 86 -17.10 5.12 -3.00
C LEU A 86 -16.69 3.69 -3.33
N ASN A 87 -15.85 3.50 -4.35
CA ASN A 87 -15.43 2.17 -4.71
C ASN A 87 -14.52 1.55 -3.65
N VAL A 88 -13.62 2.33 -3.07
CA VAL A 88 -12.76 1.83 -1.99
C VAL A 88 -13.60 1.47 -0.78
N GLN A 89 -14.64 2.27 -0.48
CA GLN A 89 -15.50 2.02 0.67
C GLN A 89 -16.20 0.67 0.57
N GLU A 90 -16.44 0.18 -0.64
CA GLU A 90 -17.13 -1.08 -0.85
C GLU A 90 -16.21 -2.29 -0.82
N ILE A 91 -14.91 -2.09 -0.77
CA ILE A 91 -13.99 -3.22 -0.74
C ILE A 91 -14.02 -3.85 0.65
N GLN A 92 -14.15 -5.18 0.69
CA GLN A 92 -13.97 -5.93 1.90
C GLN A 92 -12.59 -6.55 1.86
N PHE A 93 -11.68 -5.98 2.63
CA PHE A 93 -10.33 -6.53 2.73
C PHE A 93 -10.33 -7.73 3.65
N ASP A 94 -9.28 -8.54 3.58
CA ASP A 94 -9.12 -9.64 4.52
C ASP A 94 -8.90 -9.08 5.92
N PRO A 95 -9.23 -9.86 6.95
CA PRO A 95 -8.89 -9.44 8.31
C PRO A 95 -7.39 -9.21 8.42
N LEU A 96 -7.01 -8.28 9.29
CA LEU A 96 -5.59 -8.01 9.52
C LEU A 96 -4.91 -9.25 10.09
N PRO A 97 -3.66 -9.52 9.69
CA PRO A 97 -2.88 -10.57 10.36
C PRO A 97 -2.76 -10.31 11.86
N GLU A 98 -2.65 -11.39 12.63
CA GLU A 98 -2.62 -11.28 14.09
C GLU A 98 -1.53 -10.33 14.58
N VAL A 99 -0.36 -10.36 13.93
CA VAL A 99 0.75 -9.51 14.35
C VAL A 99 0.44 -8.03 14.14
N MET A 100 -0.49 -7.71 13.24
CA MET A 100 -0.89 -6.33 12.99
C MET A 100 -2.06 -5.90 13.86
N LYS A 101 -2.92 -6.84 14.28
CA LYS A 101 -4.13 -6.51 15.02
C LYS A 101 -3.85 -5.81 16.34
N LYS A 102 -2.75 -6.15 16.98
CA LYS A 102 -2.42 -5.56 18.27
C LYS A 102 -2.09 -4.07 18.19
N PHE A 103 -1.88 -3.56 16.99
CA PHE A 103 -1.62 -2.13 16.79
C PHE A 103 -2.89 -1.35 16.43
N GLY A 104 -4.05 -2.00 16.47
CA GLY A 104 -5.31 -1.35 16.14
C GLY A 104 -5.60 -1.32 14.66
N ASN A 105 -6.21 -0.24 14.21
CA ASN A 105 -6.53 -0.08 12.80
C ASN A 105 -5.25 0.11 11.98
N TYR A 106 -5.31 -0.39 10.75
CA TYR A 106 -4.20 -0.23 9.81
C TYR A 106 -4.47 0.97 8.91
N VAL A 107 -3.56 1.93 8.91
CA VAL A 107 -3.69 3.13 8.09
C VAL A 107 -2.70 3.01 6.95
N VAL A 108 -3.20 3.15 5.73
CA VAL A 108 -2.37 2.99 4.53
C VAL A 108 -2.73 4.10 3.54
N ILE A 109 -1.74 4.56 2.80
CA ILE A 109 -1.95 5.55 1.75
C ILE A 109 -2.04 4.82 0.42
N LEU A 110 -3.16 4.98 -0.26
CA LEU A 110 -3.42 4.34 -1.55
C LEU A 110 -3.42 5.39 -2.64
N GLN A 111 -2.73 5.11 -3.73
CA GLN A 111 -2.83 5.94 -4.94
C GLN A 111 -3.73 5.22 -5.92
N ILE A 112 -4.90 5.80 -6.16
CA ILE A 112 -5.87 5.23 -7.08
C ILE A 112 -5.70 5.95 -8.40
N GLN A 113 -5.31 5.23 -9.43
CA GLN A 113 -4.90 5.81 -10.70
C GLN A 113 -5.69 5.20 -11.84
N ASN A 114 -6.00 6.04 -12.83
CA ASN A 114 -6.65 5.59 -14.05
C ASN A 114 -5.56 5.33 -15.09
N TYR A 115 -5.42 4.06 -15.49
CA TYR A 115 -4.36 3.62 -16.41
C TYR A 115 -4.83 3.49 -17.84
N ARG A 116 -6.00 3.95 -18.16
CA ARG A 116 -6.57 3.78 -19.48
C ARG A 116 -5.61 3.88 -20.64
#